data_ec25217c671c7c5b90b262325998bc55
#
_entry.id   ec25217c671c7c5b90b262325998bc55
#
_cell.length_a   1.000
_cell.length_b   1.000
_cell.length_c   1.000
_cell.angle_alpha   90.00
_cell.angle_beta   90.00
_cell.angle_gamma   90.00
#
_symmetry.space_group_name_H-M   'P 1'
#
loop_
_entity.id
_entity.type
_entity.pdbx_description
1 polymer ?
#
loop_
_entity_poly.entity_id
_entity_poly.type
_entity_poly.pdbx_seq_one_letter_code
_entity_poly.pdbx_strand_id
1 'polypeptide(L)'
;MSCECTSTVLSCCPDKTFVQDKVCSPWSGTVVAADVTVILYTNNINQTVVGTGFIKYDVGPTDITVQVLDSTATIIDTQTLSPGSSLGFTYRQFNTIQVILPLATPGVYQGEFCITSRYPVS
;
A
#
# COMPACT_ATOMS: atom_id res chain seq x y z
N MET A 1 5.41 -20.70 24.91
CA MET A 1 5.07 -20.76 24.70
C MET A 1 4.56 -20.92 24.59
N SER A 2 4.72 -20.62 24.95
CA SER A 2 4.24 -20.79 24.76
C SER A 2 3.27 -20.52 24.57
N CYS A 3 2.84 -20.49 24.57
CA CYS A 3 1.87 -20.07 24.21
C CYS A 3 0.85 -19.74 25.04
N GLU A 4 0.54 -19.09 25.55
CA GLU A 4 -0.18 -19.03 26.16
C GLU A 4 -1.39 -18.92 25.92
N CYS A 5 -1.94 -19.07 26.20
CA CYS A 5 -2.80 -19.07 25.91
C CYS A 5 -3.79 -18.86 26.46
N THR A 6 -4.20 -18.40 26.96
CA THR A 6 -4.90 -18.42 27.29
C THR A 6 -5.90 -18.41 27.18
N SER A 7 -6.42 -18.29 27.69
CA SER A 7 -6.96 -18.36 27.61
C SER A 7 -7.64 -18.37 27.27
N THR A 8 -7.88 -18.18 27.69
CA THR A 8 -7.95 -18.35 27.28
C THR A 8 -7.78 -18.45 26.46
N VAL A 9 -7.64 -18.39 26.58
CA VAL A 9 -6.99 -18.52 26.01
C VAL A 9 -6.69 -18.63 25.27
N LEU A 10 -6.57 -18.47 25.41
CA LEU A 10 -5.91 -18.64 24.87
C LEU A 10 -5.22 -18.99 24.34
N SER A 11 -4.64 -19.21 24.48
CA SER A 11 -3.66 -19.60 24.15
C SER A 11 -2.77 -19.86 23.77
N CYS A 12 -2.50 -20.07 23.80
CA CYS A 12 -1.31 -20.69 23.63
C CYS A 12 -0.14 -19.96 23.20
N CYS A 13 1.09 -20.31 23.42
CA CYS A 13 2.21 -19.46 23.11
C CYS A 13 2.54 -19.50 21.64
N PRO A 14 2.35 -18.43 20.92
CA PRO A 14 2.83 -18.39 19.56
C PRO A 14 4.35 -18.35 19.52
N ASP A 15 4.94 -19.02 18.55
CA ASP A 15 6.39 -19.03 18.38
C ASP A 15 6.93 -17.72 17.84
N LYS A 16 6.08 -16.94 17.17
CA LYS A 16 6.45 -15.67 16.57
C LYS A 16 5.49 -14.58 16.97
N THR A 17 6.05 -13.39 17.16
CA THR A 17 5.27 -12.18 17.37
C THR A 17 5.31 -11.34 16.10
N PHE A 18 4.15 -10.86 15.71
CA PHE A 18 4.02 -9.96 14.56
C PHE A 18 3.72 -8.55 15.02
N VAL A 19 4.31 -7.59 14.33
CA VAL A 19 3.93 -6.19 14.47
C VAL A 19 2.91 -5.87 13.39
N GLN A 20 1.89 -5.12 13.75
CA GLN A 20 0.85 -4.70 12.84
C GLN A 20 0.71 -3.18 12.95
N ASP A 21 0.99 -2.49 11.85
CA ASP A 21 0.88 -1.05 11.77
C ASP A 21 -0.16 -0.67 10.74
N LYS A 22 -1.04 0.27 11.10
CA LYS A 22 -2.03 0.79 10.18
C LYS A 22 -1.74 2.25 9.89
N VAL A 23 -1.67 2.60 8.62
CA VAL A 23 -1.42 3.96 8.17
C VAL A 23 -2.49 4.34 7.16
N CYS A 24 -3.11 5.50 7.37
CA CYS A 24 -4.04 6.09 6.41
C CYS A 24 -3.63 7.53 6.16
N SER A 25 -3.59 7.93 4.91
CA SER A 25 -3.29 9.30 4.56
C SER A 25 -3.92 9.67 3.22
N PRO A 26 -4.27 10.95 3.02
CA PRO A 26 -4.65 11.41 1.71
C PRO A 26 -3.43 11.49 0.80
N TRP A 27 -3.65 11.34 -0.49
CA TRP A 27 -2.61 11.56 -1.47
C TRP A 27 -3.11 12.54 -2.52
N SER A 28 -2.20 13.29 -3.11
CA SER A 28 -2.54 14.21 -4.18
C SER A 28 -1.34 14.41 -5.08
N GLY A 29 -1.61 14.85 -6.31
CA GLY A 29 -0.57 15.21 -7.25
C GLY A 29 -1.13 16.14 -8.30
N THR A 30 -0.27 16.96 -8.86
CA THR A 30 -0.64 17.89 -9.93
C THR A 30 0.22 17.61 -11.15
N VAL A 31 -0.43 17.37 -12.28
CA VAL A 31 0.26 17.12 -13.55
C VAL A 31 0.20 18.39 -14.38
N VAL A 32 1.37 18.86 -14.82
CA VAL A 32 1.48 20.07 -15.65
C VAL A 32 2.23 19.76 -16.94
N ALA A 33 3.47 19.28 -16.84
CA ALA A 33 4.35 19.16 -18.02
C ALA A 33 5.02 17.79 -18.15
N ALA A 34 4.79 16.88 -17.20
CA ALA A 34 5.39 15.55 -17.23
C ALA A 34 4.56 14.61 -16.38
N ASP A 35 4.71 13.30 -16.62
CA ASP A 35 4.11 12.30 -15.76
C ASP A 35 4.58 12.51 -14.32
N VAL A 36 3.67 12.33 -13.37
CA VAL A 36 3.98 12.49 -11.95
C VAL A 36 3.81 11.14 -11.26
N THR A 37 4.82 10.76 -10.48
CA THR A 37 4.78 9.55 -9.67
C THR A 37 4.59 9.97 -8.22
N VAL A 38 3.52 9.46 -7.59
CA VAL A 38 3.25 9.71 -6.17
C VAL A 38 3.49 8.40 -5.43
N ILE A 39 4.44 8.41 -4.50
CA ILE A 39 4.74 7.23 -3.70
C ILE A 39 3.81 7.22 -2.50
N LEU A 40 2.98 6.18 -2.40
CA LEU A 40 2.01 6.03 -1.32
C LEU A 40 2.62 5.33 -0.11
N TYR A 41 3.51 4.39 -0.35
CA TYR A 41 4.09 3.58 0.71
C TYR A 41 5.47 3.06 0.30
N THR A 42 6.42 3.11 1.23
CA THR A 42 7.74 2.51 1.06
C THR A 42 8.06 1.70 2.30
N ASN A 43 8.47 0.44 2.10
CA ASN A 43 8.89 -0.43 3.19
C ASN A 43 10.30 -0.05 3.61
N ASN A 44 10.44 0.50 4.81
CA ASN A 44 11.72 0.92 5.36
C ASN A 44 12.34 -0.09 6.32
N ILE A 45 11.69 -1.24 6.49
CA ILE A 45 12.21 -2.28 7.37
C ILE A 45 12.79 -3.41 6.54
N ASN A 46 13.85 -4.02 7.08
CA ASN A 46 14.54 -5.10 6.40
C ASN A 46 13.91 -6.44 6.74
N GLN A 47 12.60 -6.55 6.47
CA GLN A 47 11.80 -7.73 6.77
C GLN A 47 10.76 -7.93 5.68
N THR A 48 10.31 -9.18 5.54
CA THR A 48 9.20 -9.49 4.66
C THR A 48 7.90 -8.93 5.26
N VAL A 49 7.22 -8.09 4.50
CA VAL A 49 6.00 -7.42 4.93
C VAL A 49 4.81 -7.96 4.13
N VAL A 50 3.69 -8.18 4.83
CA VAL A 50 2.40 -8.42 4.20
C VAL A 50 1.56 -7.18 4.44
N GLY A 51 1.04 -6.58 3.38
CA GLY A 51 0.22 -5.38 3.46
C GLY A 51 -1.16 -5.61 2.89
N THR A 52 -2.17 -5.20 3.65
CA THR A 52 -3.56 -5.25 3.24
C THR A 52 -4.16 -3.87 3.40
N GLY A 53 -4.91 -3.41 2.43
CA GLY A 53 -5.50 -2.10 2.51
C GLY A 53 -6.30 -1.73 1.28
N PHE A 54 -6.40 -0.42 1.05
CA PHE A 54 -7.10 0.08 -0.13
C PHE A 54 -6.50 1.39 -0.61
N ILE A 55 -6.72 1.66 -1.89
CA ILE A 55 -6.41 2.93 -2.53
C ILE A 55 -7.70 3.47 -3.09
N LYS A 56 -8.08 4.69 -2.71
CA LYS A 56 -9.23 5.39 -3.26
C LYS A 56 -8.73 6.48 -4.20
N TYR A 57 -9.39 6.59 -5.33
CA TYR A 57 -9.15 7.69 -6.27
C TYR A 57 -10.43 8.53 -6.31
N ASP A 58 -10.43 9.65 -5.59
CA ASP A 58 -11.64 10.43 -5.39
C ASP A 58 -11.91 11.40 -6.53
N VAL A 59 -10.91 12.19 -6.92
CA VAL A 59 -11.06 13.27 -7.89
C VAL A 59 -9.87 13.31 -8.83
N GLY A 60 -10.15 13.42 -10.10
CA GLY A 60 -9.12 13.60 -11.13
C GLY A 60 -9.72 13.56 -12.52
N PRO A 61 -8.98 14.01 -13.53
CA PRO A 61 -9.50 14.14 -14.88
C PRO A 61 -9.53 12.84 -15.69
N THR A 62 -8.76 11.83 -15.31
CA THR A 62 -8.68 10.56 -16.06
C THR A 62 -8.19 9.43 -15.16
N ASP A 63 -8.09 8.23 -15.73
CA ASP A 63 -7.61 7.06 -15.01
C ASP A 63 -6.16 7.22 -14.58
N ILE A 64 -5.83 6.58 -13.46
CA ILE A 64 -4.45 6.52 -12.95
C ILE A 64 -3.98 5.08 -12.96
N THR A 65 -2.65 4.90 -12.90
CA THR A 65 -2.04 3.58 -12.82
C THR A 65 -1.43 3.39 -11.45
N VAL A 66 -1.77 2.27 -10.81
CA VAL A 66 -1.17 1.88 -9.53
C VAL A 66 -0.13 0.81 -9.81
N GLN A 67 1.07 0.98 -9.28
CA GLN A 67 2.16 0.02 -9.44
C GLN A 67 2.68 -0.42 -8.08
N VAL A 68 2.94 -1.71 -7.96
CA VAL A 68 3.55 -2.29 -6.76
C VAL A 68 4.89 -2.87 -7.17
N LEU A 69 5.94 -2.49 -6.45
CA LEU A 69 7.31 -2.88 -6.77
C LEU A 69 7.92 -3.67 -5.62
N ASP A 70 8.85 -4.56 -5.97
CA ASP A 70 9.62 -5.31 -4.97
C ASP A 70 10.88 -4.52 -4.57
N SER A 71 11.74 -5.14 -3.76
CA SER A 71 12.95 -4.48 -3.27
C SER A 71 13.99 -4.20 -4.36
N THR A 72 13.84 -4.79 -5.54
CA THR A 72 14.73 -4.56 -6.68
C THR A 72 14.13 -3.59 -7.67
N ALA A 73 13.03 -2.90 -7.29
CA ALA A 73 12.30 -1.98 -8.14
C ALA A 73 11.64 -2.64 -9.36
N THR A 74 11.38 -3.93 -9.28
CA THR A 74 10.65 -4.66 -10.32
C THR A 74 9.16 -4.56 -10.04
N ILE A 75 8.38 -4.24 -11.06
CA ILE A 75 6.93 -4.13 -10.93
C ILE A 75 6.35 -5.54 -10.81
N ILE A 76 5.66 -5.78 -9.69
CA ILE A 76 5.03 -7.09 -9.42
C ILE A 76 3.52 -7.07 -9.63
N ASP A 77 2.92 -5.88 -9.70
CA ASP A 77 1.50 -5.74 -10.01
C ASP A 77 1.23 -4.35 -10.57
N THR A 78 0.26 -4.27 -11.48
CA THR A 78 -0.17 -3.02 -12.09
C THR A 78 -1.68 -3.03 -12.19
N GLN A 79 -2.33 -1.97 -11.69
CA GLN A 79 -3.78 -1.82 -11.72
C GLN A 79 -4.13 -0.43 -12.24
N THR A 80 -5.32 -0.31 -12.82
CA THR A 80 -5.84 0.97 -13.31
C THR A 80 -7.07 1.35 -12.50
N LEU A 81 -7.13 2.61 -12.06
CA LEU A 81 -8.26 3.14 -11.31
C LEU A 81 -8.88 4.32 -12.05
N SER A 82 -10.20 4.35 -12.08
CA SER A 82 -10.96 5.46 -12.63
C SER A 82 -11.38 6.41 -11.51
N PRO A 83 -11.62 7.70 -11.81
CA PRO A 83 -12.10 8.63 -10.79
C PRO A 83 -13.34 8.11 -10.08
N GLY A 84 -13.35 8.19 -8.76
CA GLY A 84 -14.46 7.72 -7.94
C GLY A 84 -14.40 6.25 -7.58
N SER A 85 -13.37 5.51 -8.00
CA SER A 85 -13.23 4.09 -7.70
C SER A 85 -12.21 3.84 -6.62
N SER A 86 -12.16 2.60 -6.15
CA SER A 86 -11.17 2.18 -5.15
C SER A 86 -10.68 0.77 -5.46
N LEU A 87 -9.49 0.46 -4.94
CA LEU A 87 -8.84 -0.83 -5.09
C LEU A 87 -8.48 -1.37 -3.71
N GLY A 88 -9.05 -2.54 -3.36
CA GLY A 88 -8.61 -3.29 -2.19
C GLY A 88 -7.51 -4.25 -2.58
N PHE A 89 -6.55 -4.46 -1.70
CA PHE A 89 -5.39 -5.27 -2.02
C PHE A 89 -4.81 -6.00 -0.83
N THR A 90 -4.07 -7.06 -1.12
CA THR A 90 -3.16 -7.72 -0.19
C THR A 90 -1.92 -8.11 -0.98
N TYR A 91 -0.76 -7.60 -0.56
CA TYR A 91 0.51 -7.89 -1.21
C TYR A 91 1.52 -8.45 -0.21
N ARG A 92 2.40 -9.31 -0.73
CA ARG A 92 3.50 -9.89 0.03
C ARG A 92 4.82 -9.54 -0.62
N GLN A 93 5.86 -9.42 0.20
CA GLN A 93 7.22 -9.22 -0.31
C GLN A 93 7.32 -8.03 -1.26
N PHE A 94 6.57 -6.99 -0.96
CA PHE A 94 6.61 -5.77 -1.73
C PHE A 94 7.44 -4.71 -1.00
N ASN A 95 7.89 -3.71 -1.75
CA ASN A 95 8.67 -2.61 -1.18
C ASN A 95 7.97 -1.27 -1.34
N THR A 96 7.40 -1.00 -2.50
CA THR A 96 6.84 0.31 -2.82
C THR A 96 5.48 0.16 -3.47
N ILE A 97 4.54 1.03 -3.08
CA ILE A 97 3.26 1.21 -3.77
C ILE A 97 3.22 2.65 -4.24
N GLN A 98 3.00 2.85 -5.53
CA GLN A 98 2.98 4.18 -6.13
C GLN A 98 1.86 4.31 -7.15
N VAL A 99 1.46 5.56 -7.42
CA VAL A 99 0.52 5.85 -8.50
C VAL A 99 1.23 6.72 -9.54
N ILE A 100 0.90 6.48 -10.80
CA ILE A 100 1.40 7.24 -11.94
C ILE A 100 0.26 8.08 -12.46
N LEU A 101 0.46 9.40 -12.50
CA LEU A 101 -0.49 10.36 -13.01
C LEU A 101 -0.07 10.73 -14.42
N PRO A 102 -0.93 10.50 -15.44
CA PRO A 102 -0.51 10.60 -16.82
C PRO A 102 -0.35 12.03 -17.31
N LEU A 103 0.72 12.30 -18.04
CA LEU A 103 0.97 13.60 -18.66
C LEU A 103 -0.12 13.98 -19.67
N ALA A 104 -0.71 13.00 -20.34
CA ALA A 104 -1.70 13.22 -21.38
C ALA A 104 -2.93 14.00 -20.86
N THR A 105 -3.18 13.97 -19.56
CA THR A 105 -4.31 14.67 -18.96
C THR A 105 -3.84 15.48 -17.75
N PRO A 106 -3.38 16.71 -17.97
CA PRO A 106 -2.97 17.60 -16.89
C PRO A 106 -4.14 17.90 -15.94
N GLY A 107 -3.83 18.16 -14.69
CA GLY A 107 -4.83 18.51 -13.69
C GLY A 107 -4.42 18.06 -12.31
N VAL A 108 -5.37 18.17 -11.38
CA VAL A 108 -5.19 17.80 -9.98
C VAL A 108 -5.83 16.45 -9.73
N TYR A 109 -5.07 15.55 -9.12
CA TYR A 109 -5.51 14.20 -8.78
C TYR A 109 -5.47 14.05 -7.27
N GLN A 110 -6.52 13.49 -6.69
CA GLN A 110 -6.65 13.36 -5.25
C GLN A 110 -7.30 12.03 -4.87
N GLY A 111 -6.88 11.49 -3.75
CA GLY A 111 -7.47 10.28 -3.21
C GLY A 111 -7.00 9.99 -1.80
N GLU A 112 -7.23 8.76 -1.36
CA GLU A 112 -6.89 8.33 -0.03
C GLU A 112 -6.24 6.94 -0.10
N PHE A 113 -5.32 6.68 0.82
CA PHE A 113 -4.61 5.41 0.90
C PHE A 113 -4.59 4.93 2.33
N CYS A 114 -4.93 3.66 2.54
CA CYS A 114 -4.78 3.01 3.83
C CYS A 114 -4.11 1.67 3.64
N ILE A 115 -3.19 1.35 4.54
CA ILE A 115 -2.54 0.05 4.57
C ILE A 115 -2.37 -0.41 6.01
N THR A 116 -2.58 -1.70 6.23
CA THR A 116 -2.17 -2.38 7.45
C THR A 116 -1.03 -3.32 7.09
N SER A 117 0.15 -3.03 7.59
CA SER A 117 1.33 -3.85 7.32
C SER A 117 1.63 -4.75 8.51
N ARG A 118 2.05 -5.97 8.22
CA ARG A 118 2.41 -6.96 9.24
C ARG A 118 3.77 -7.56 8.91
N TYR A 119 4.59 -7.70 9.93
CA TYR A 119 5.92 -8.28 9.78
C TYR A 119 6.36 -8.93 11.07
N PRO A 120 7.21 -9.97 11.01
CA PRO A 120 7.68 -10.65 12.21
C PRO A 120 8.67 -9.77 12.98
N VAL A 121 8.65 -9.88 14.30
CA VAL A 121 9.50 -9.06 15.19
C VAL A 121 10.81 -9.73 15.50
N SER A 122 10.85 -11.00 15.62
CA SER A 122 12.04 -11.67 16.12
C SER A 122 13.11 -11.87 15.10
#